data_2cbf2a2a36821428c5fa7c496d178567
#
_entry.id   2cbf2a2a36821428c5fa7c496d178567
#
_cell.length_a   1.000
_cell.length_b   1.000
_cell.length_c   1.000
_cell.angle_alpha   90.00
_cell.angle_beta   90.00
_cell.angle_gamma   90.00
#
_symmetry.space_group_name_H-M   'P 1'
#
loop_
_entity.id
_entity.type
_entity.pdbx_description
1 polymer ?
#
loop_
_entity_poly.entity_id
_entity_poly.type
_entity_poly.pdbx_seq_one_letter_code
_entity_poly.pdbx_strand_id
1 'polypeptide(L)'
;MGLTGCNDEAFDIDSVNKQTLLIMYPWSGTENSAGLYSDMVNNLNQIENAIKKNKGLKSTRVFVFMSTSATESSLFELTYNSSTFTVEHQMLENYTGTAYTTTEGLTDIIGEVKQKAEALNYALIIGGHGTGWNNISDWTDYPNQAKRKAALKTRSFGGLDNTYAINVSSLAQAIETNGIKMQYILFDACYMSNVETAYELKDATNFLLASPNEIMAKGLPYEDIWSYLNTTTPNYASIISSYYSHYNSTSTPYASLAAIDCRQMDKLAAIMKELNSKYTITTERLAGVQTEDGYTPNLYYDLGNYVDSLKPNASIKDQFATQLKATVKAAQSTAEVYSNINATTITVKDFSGLTISDPSSHPVALRTKKQTKWWKATHEGE
;
A
#
# COMPACT_ATOMS: atom_id res chain seq x y z
N MET A 1 -50.75 1.36 -40.33
CA MET A 1 -49.53 1.93 -39.71
C MET A 1 -49.36 1.22 -38.37
N GLY A 2 -48.46 0.26 -38.34
CA GLY A 2 -48.13 -0.47 -37.11
C GLY A 2 -47.03 0.29 -36.37
N LEU A 3 -47.28 0.62 -35.12
CA LEU A 3 -46.28 1.11 -34.18
C LEU A 3 -45.52 -0.11 -33.68
N THR A 4 -44.27 -0.24 -34.12
CA THR A 4 -43.29 -1.16 -33.52
C THR A 4 -42.91 -0.60 -32.16
N GLY A 5 -43.33 -1.29 -31.11
CA GLY A 5 -42.87 -0.98 -29.74
C GLY A 5 -41.37 -1.15 -29.64
N CYS A 6 -40.67 -0.16 -29.10
CA CYS A 6 -39.32 -0.32 -28.59
C CYS A 6 -39.36 -1.38 -27.49
N ASN A 7 -38.64 -2.47 -27.67
CA ASN A 7 -38.26 -3.34 -26.57
C ASN A 7 -37.34 -2.54 -25.64
N ASP A 8 -37.87 -2.05 -24.54
CA ASP A 8 -37.06 -1.67 -23.39
C ASP A 8 -36.47 -2.99 -22.83
N GLU A 9 -35.29 -3.37 -23.32
CA GLU A 9 -34.48 -4.33 -22.61
C GLU A 9 -34.09 -3.66 -21.29
N ALA A 10 -34.80 -4.03 -20.24
CA ALA A 10 -34.43 -3.63 -18.90
C ALA A 10 -32.98 -4.10 -18.65
N PHE A 11 -32.05 -3.15 -18.54
CA PHE A 11 -30.69 -3.45 -18.17
C PHE A 11 -30.72 -4.13 -16.81
N ASP A 12 -30.34 -5.42 -16.77
CA ASP A 12 -30.21 -6.18 -15.53
C ASP A 12 -28.99 -5.67 -14.76
N ILE A 13 -29.24 -4.68 -13.89
CA ILE A 13 -28.20 -4.04 -13.06
C ILE A 13 -27.54 -5.07 -12.11
N ASP A 14 -28.20 -6.17 -11.82
CA ASP A 14 -27.64 -7.23 -10.95
C ASP A 14 -26.58 -8.09 -11.66
N SER A 15 -26.57 -8.07 -13.00
CA SER A 15 -25.57 -8.79 -13.81
C SER A 15 -24.28 -7.98 -14.00
N VAL A 16 -24.25 -6.69 -13.67
CA VAL A 16 -23.07 -5.83 -13.85
C VAL A 16 -22.00 -6.16 -12.80
N ASN A 17 -20.76 -6.40 -13.25
CA ASN A 17 -19.61 -6.51 -12.36
C ASN A 17 -19.39 -5.15 -11.66
N LYS A 18 -19.63 -5.10 -10.35
CA LYS A 18 -19.54 -3.86 -9.59
C LYS A 18 -18.13 -3.53 -9.14
N GLN A 19 -17.30 -4.57 -8.97
CA GLN A 19 -15.90 -4.40 -8.55
C GLN A 19 -15.02 -5.50 -9.13
N THR A 20 -13.87 -5.12 -9.65
CA THR A 20 -12.76 -6.00 -9.97
C THR A 20 -11.64 -5.78 -8.96
N LEU A 21 -11.27 -6.82 -8.24
CA LEU A 21 -10.19 -6.83 -7.27
C LEU A 21 -9.03 -7.65 -7.82
N LEU A 22 -7.86 -7.03 -7.96
CA LEU A 22 -6.61 -7.72 -8.21
C LEU A 22 -5.84 -7.88 -6.90
N ILE A 23 -5.45 -9.10 -6.59
CA ILE A 23 -4.51 -9.43 -5.52
C ILE A 23 -3.18 -9.74 -6.19
N MET A 24 -2.14 -9.01 -5.82
CA MET A 24 -0.82 -9.12 -6.42
C MET A 24 0.20 -9.57 -5.39
N TYR A 25 0.70 -10.78 -5.56
CA TYR A 25 1.76 -11.40 -4.77
C TYR A 25 3.01 -11.63 -5.66
N PRO A 26 3.78 -10.58 -5.95
CA PRO A 26 5.02 -10.71 -6.71
C PRO A 26 6.05 -11.52 -5.92
N TRP A 27 7.07 -12.03 -6.60
CA TRP A 27 8.15 -12.76 -5.92
C TRP A 27 8.78 -11.90 -4.81
N SER A 28 8.66 -12.37 -3.59
CA SER A 28 9.09 -11.64 -2.39
C SER A 28 10.46 -12.10 -1.86
N GLY A 29 11.04 -13.14 -2.46
CA GLY A 29 12.34 -13.67 -2.05
C GLY A 29 13.51 -13.13 -2.86
N THR A 30 14.58 -13.91 -2.84
CA THR A 30 15.74 -13.80 -3.71
C THR A 30 15.67 -14.93 -4.74
N GLU A 31 16.62 -15.00 -5.67
CA GLU A 31 16.73 -16.16 -6.57
C GLU A 31 16.73 -17.52 -5.85
N ASN A 32 17.33 -17.57 -4.64
CA ASN A 32 17.54 -18.78 -3.86
C ASN A 32 16.70 -18.86 -2.56
N SER A 33 15.80 -17.92 -2.32
CA SER A 33 15.01 -17.86 -1.09
C SER A 33 13.59 -17.37 -1.39
N ALA A 34 12.58 -18.09 -0.93
CA ALA A 34 11.18 -17.79 -1.15
C ALA A 34 10.65 -16.54 -0.41
N GLY A 35 11.40 -15.98 0.54
CA GLY A 35 10.94 -14.82 1.31
C GLY A 35 9.60 -15.08 2.01
N LEU A 36 8.57 -14.27 1.69
CA LEU A 36 7.23 -14.35 2.27
C LEU A 36 6.26 -15.26 1.50
N TYR A 37 6.73 -16.08 0.57
CA TYR A 37 5.85 -16.88 -0.28
C TYR A 37 4.85 -17.75 0.51
N SER A 38 5.31 -18.41 1.57
CA SER A 38 4.43 -19.24 2.43
C SER A 38 3.37 -18.40 3.16
N ASP A 39 3.70 -17.19 3.57
CA ASP A 39 2.76 -16.29 4.24
C ASP A 39 1.71 -15.77 3.24
N MET A 40 2.11 -15.48 1.99
CA MET A 40 1.17 -15.10 0.92
C MET A 40 0.21 -16.22 0.55
N VAL A 41 0.69 -17.47 0.50
CA VAL A 41 -0.18 -18.64 0.32
C VAL A 41 -1.18 -18.75 1.48
N ASN A 42 -0.75 -18.54 2.72
CA ASN A 42 -1.65 -18.53 3.88
C ASN A 42 -2.67 -17.39 3.80
N ASN A 43 -2.27 -16.21 3.34
CA ASN A 43 -3.18 -15.08 3.16
C ASN A 43 -4.22 -15.37 2.07
N LEU A 44 -3.82 -16.00 0.96
CA LEU A 44 -4.76 -16.45 -0.07
C LEU A 44 -5.75 -17.48 0.49
N ASN A 45 -5.28 -18.46 1.29
CA ASN A 45 -6.14 -19.42 1.96
C ASN A 45 -7.16 -18.74 2.90
N GLN A 46 -6.77 -17.69 3.63
CA GLN A 46 -7.70 -16.91 4.46
C GLN A 46 -8.78 -16.23 3.61
N ILE A 47 -8.40 -15.65 2.47
CA ILE A 47 -9.33 -15.03 1.51
C ILE A 47 -10.32 -16.08 1.00
N GLU A 48 -9.86 -17.24 0.58
CA GLU A 48 -10.72 -18.34 0.13
C GLU A 48 -11.67 -18.83 1.22
N ASN A 49 -11.19 -18.93 2.46
CA ASN A 49 -12.05 -19.29 3.60
C ASN A 49 -13.13 -18.22 3.84
N ALA A 50 -12.77 -16.94 3.72
CA ALA A 50 -13.75 -15.85 3.82
C ALA A 50 -14.79 -15.90 2.68
N ILE A 51 -14.38 -16.23 1.45
CA ILE A 51 -15.29 -16.41 0.31
C ILE A 51 -16.25 -17.57 0.58
N LYS A 52 -15.75 -18.71 1.07
CA LYS A 52 -16.57 -19.88 1.43
C LYS A 52 -17.58 -19.53 2.54
N LYS A 53 -17.12 -18.84 3.59
CA LYS A 53 -17.96 -18.37 4.72
C LYS A 53 -19.06 -17.40 4.26
N ASN A 54 -18.75 -16.54 3.32
CA ASN A 54 -19.70 -15.59 2.72
C ASN A 54 -20.58 -16.20 1.61
N LYS A 55 -20.38 -17.48 1.29
CA LYS A 55 -21.09 -18.21 0.23
C LYS A 55 -20.98 -17.54 -1.14
N GLY A 56 -19.80 -17.03 -1.47
CA GLY A 56 -19.48 -16.47 -2.77
C GLY A 56 -18.83 -15.08 -2.75
N LEU A 57 -18.66 -14.55 -3.94
CA LEU A 57 -17.95 -13.29 -4.23
C LEU A 57 -18.90 -12.09 -4.39
N LYS A 58 -20.23 -12.33 -4.32
CA LYS A 58 -21.25 -11.30 -4.60
C LYS A 58 -21.06 -10.71 -6.01
N SER A 59 -21.10 -9.37 -6.14
CA SER A 59 -20.91 -8.65 -7.41
C SER A 59 -19.45 -8.23 -7.64
N THR A 60 -18.49 -9.04 -7.19
CA THR A 60 -17.05 -8.79 -7.34
C THR A 60 -16.39 -9.94 -8.08
N ARG A 61 -15.49 -9.63 -8.99
CA ARG A 61 -14.57 -10.59 -9.59
C ARG A 61 -13.19 -10.42 -8.95
N VAL A 62 -12.55 -11.51 -8.58
CA VAL A 62 -11.28 -11.51 -7.85
C VAL A 62 -10.23 -12.25 -8.66
N PHE A 63 -9.16 -11.54 -8.99
CA PHE A 63 -8.01 -12.05 -9.72
C PHE A 63 -6.80 -12.09 -8.81
N VAL A 64 -5.96 -13.09 -8.99
CA VAL A 64 -4.73 -13.25 -8.23
C VAL A 64 -3.57 -13.39 -9.20
N PHE A 65 -2.62 -12.46 -9.13
CA PHE A 65 -1.28 -12.63 -9.68
C PHE A 65 -0.38 -13.15 -8.56
N MET A 66 0.20 -14.33 -8.73
CA MET A 66 1.09 -14.94 -7.74
C MET A 66 2.35 -15.48 -8.39
N SER A 67 3.50 -15.02 -7.89
CA SER A 67 4.80 -15.62 -8.25
C SER A 67 5.05 -16.84 -7.37
N THR A 68 5.24 -17.98 -8.01
CA THR A 68 5.54 -19.27 -7.35
C THR A 68 7.04 -19.51 -7.21
N SER A 69 7.84 -18.83 -8.00
CA SER A 69 9.31 -18.83 -7.94
C SER A 69 9.86 -17.48 -8.44
N ALA A 70 11.17 -17.33 -8.43
CA ALA A 70 11.86 -16.15 -8.94
C ALA A 70 11.58 -15.88 -10.45
N THR A 71 11.19 -16.90 -11.19
CA THR A 71 11.01 -16.85 -12.65
C THR A 71 9.64 -17.27 -13.13
N GLU A 72 8.74 -17.69 -12.25
CA GLU A 72 7.44 -18.20 -12.62
C GLU A 72 6.35 -17.49 -11.82
N SER A 73 5.34 -17.00 -12.53
CA SER A 73 4.15 -16.37 -11.97
C SER A 73 2.91 -16.81 -12.73
N SER A 74 1.77 -16.76 -12.07
CA SER A 74 0.48 -17.12 -12.68
C SER A 74 -0.56 -16.05 -12.38
N LEU A 75 -1.44 -15.79 -13.33
CA LEU A 75 -2.66 -15.00 -13.15
C LEU A 75 -3.86 -15.96 -13.24
N PHE A 76 -4.72 -15.94 -12.23
CA PHE A 76 -5.94 -16.74 -12.19
C PHE A 76 -7.09 -15.98 -11.53
N GLU A 77 -8.31 -16.38 -11.85
CA GLU A 77 -9.51 -15.87 -11.22
C GLU A 77 -9.99 -16.82 -10.12
N LEU A 78 -10.40 -16.28 -8.99
CA LEU A 78 -11.09 -17.03 -7.96
C LEU A 78 -12.58 -17.10 -8.30
N THR A 79 -13.13 -18.32 -8.37
CA THR A 79 -14.56 -18.56 -8.59
C THR A 79 -15.12 -19.38 -7.43
N TYR A 80 -16.40 -19.19 -7.12
CA TYR A 80 -17.07 -19.93 -6.05
C TYR A 80 -18.09 -20.90 -6.64
N ASN A 81 -17.89 -22.18 -6.38
CA ASN A 81 -18.82 -23.23 -6.77
C ASN A 81 -19.82 -23.48 -5.64
N SER A 82 -21.07 -23.03 -5.84
CA SER A 82 -22.15 -23.16 -4.85
C SER A 82 -22.65 -24.59 -4.65
N SER A 83 -22.36 -25.51 -5.57
CA SER A 83 -22.76 -26.92 -5.47
C SER A 83 -21.80 -27.72 -4.59
N THR A 84 -20.52 -27.42 -4.65
CA THR A 84 -19.45 -28.08 -3.88
C THR A 84 -19.00 -27.29 -2.67
N PHE A 85 -19.40 -26.02 -2.56
CA PHE A 85 -18.96 -25.05 -1.54
C PHE A 85 -17.44 -24.82 -1.55
N THR A 86 -16.83 -24.88 -2.74
CA THR A 86 -15.38 -24.71 -2.93
C THR A 86 -15.07 -23.41 -3.66
N VAL A 87 -13.87 -22.88 -3.42
CA VAL A 87 -13.25 -21.86 -4.28
C VAL A 87 -12.37 -22.60 -5.28
N GLU A 88 -12.49 -22.23 -6.54
CA GLU A 88 -11.76 -22.81 -7.66
C GLU A 88 -10.86 -21.73 -8.28
N HIS A 89 -9.67 -22.12 -8.73
CA HIS A 89 -8.73 -21.26 -9.45
C HIS A 89 -8.91 -21.47 -10.95
N GLN A 90 -9.47 -20.49 -11.62
CA GLN A 90 -9.55 -20.48 -13.07
C GLN A 90 -8.29 -19.85 -13.64
N MET A 91 -7.36 -20.69 -14.13
CA MET A 91 -6.10 -20.22 -14.73
C MET A 91 -6.37 -19.37 -15.97
N LEU A 92 -5.71 -18.22 -16.05
CA LEU A 92 -5.80 -17.29 -17.18
C LEU A 92 -4.49 -17.24 -17.96
N GLU A 93 -3.36 -16.98 -17.28
CA GLU A 93 -2.07 -16.79 -17.92
C GLU A 93 -0.93 -17.27 -17.01
N ASN A 94 0.18 -17.72 -17.63
CA ASN A 94 1.42 -18.02 -16.94
C ASN A 94 2.53 -17.11 -17.49
N TYR A 95 3.30 -16.54 -16.58
CA TYR A 95 4.38 -15.61 -16.89
C TYR A 95 5.73 -16.22 -16.52
N THR A 96 6.73 -15.93 -17.34
CA THR A 96 8.12 -16.29 -17.07
C THR A 96 8.98 -15.03 -16.92
N GLY A 97 9.99 -15.09 -16.05
CA GLY A 97 10.87 -13.96 -15.77
C GLY A 97 10.26 -12.92 -14.83
N THR A 98 10.78 -11.70 -14.88
CA THR A 98 10.50 -10.64 -13.92
C THR A 98 9.82 -9.41 -14.54
N ALA A 99 9.16 -9.55 -15.69
CA ALA A 99 8.50 -8.44 -16.37
C ALA A 99 7.50 -7.67 -15.48
N TYR A 100 6.86 -8.34 -14.53
CA TYR A 100 5.96 -7.73 -13.55
C TYR A 100 6.62 -6.66 -12.66
N THR A 101 7.94 -6.50 -12.70
CA THR A 101 8.65 -5.44 -11.97
C THR A 101 8.76 -4.14 -12.78
N THR A 102 8.43 -4.17 -14.08
CA THR A 102 8.48 -3.02 -14.97
C THR A 102 7.12 -2.36 -15.14
N THR A 103 7.12 -1.13 -15.62
CA THR A 103 5.88 -0.41 -15.95
C THR A 103 5.08 -1.15 -17.01
N GLU A 104 5.75 -1.64 -18.07
CA GLU A 104 5.13 -2.35 -19.17
C GLU A 104 4.47 -3.65 -18.69
N GLY A 105 5.19 -4.49 -17.95
CA GLY A 105 4.64 -5.76 -17.47
C GLY A 105 3.50 -5.58 -16.47
N LEU A 106 3.57 -4.55 -15.60
CA LEU A 106 2.43 -4.19 -14.74
C LEU A 106 1.24 -3.69 -15.57
N THR A 107 1.49 -2.90 -16.62
CA THR A 107 0.45 -2.42 -17.53
C THR A 107 -0.27 -3.59 -18.21
N ASP A 108 0.49 -4.58 -18.67
CA ASP A 108 -0.05 -5.77 -19.33
C ASP A 108 -0.91 -6.60 -18.36
N ILE A 109 -0.42 -6.88 -17.15
CA ILE A 109 -1.18 -7.65 -16.12
C ILE A 109 -2.48 -6.92 -15.75
N ILE A 110 -2.42 -5.62 -15.45
CA ILE A 110 -3.59 -4.81 -15.09
C ILE A 110 -4.55 -4.72 -16.27
N GLY A 111 -4.02 -4.56 -17.48
CA GLY A 111 -4.77 -4.48 -18.74
C GLY A 111 -5.53 -5.78 -19.02
N GLU A 112 -4.90 -6.94 -18.81
CA GLU A 112 -5.55 -8.24 -18.97
C GLU A 112 -6.69 -8.41 -17.99
N VAL A 113 -6.48 -8.10 -16.70
CA VAL A 113 -7.53 -8.14 -15.68
C VAL A 113 -8.69 -7.21 -16.05
N LYS A 114 -8.40 -5.97 -16.51
CA LYS A 114 -9.41 -5.03 -16.97
C LYS A 114 -10.21 -5.60 -18.13
N GLN A 115 -9.55 -6.16 -19.14
CA GLN A 115 -10.19 -6.72 -20.32
C GLN A 115 -11.10 -7.92 -19.98
N LYS A 116 -10.67 -8.77 -19.04
CA LYS A 116 -11.45 -9.94 -18.58
C LYS A 116 -12.63 -9.56 -17.69
N ALA A 117 -12.52 -8.46 -16.95
CA ALA A 117 -13.48 -8.09 -15.92
C ALA A 117 -13.65 -6.56 -15.83
N GLU A 118 -14.22 -5.98 -16.88
CA GLU A 118 -14.62 -4.57 -16.82
C GLU A 118 -15.60 -4.34 -15.67
N ALA A 119 -15.40 -3.28 -14.89
CA ALA A 119 -16.15 -3.00 -13.67
C ALA A 119 -16.35 -1.53 -13.42
N LEU A 120 -17.32 -1.20 -12.55
CA LEU A 120 -17.54 0.17 -12.09
C LEU A 120 -16.42 0.65 -11.17
N ASN A 121 -15.82 -0.27 -10.40
CA ASN A 121 -14.73 0.01 -9.48
C ASN A 121 -13.63 -1.04 -9.64
N TYR A 122 -12.40 -0.57 -9.47
CA TYR A 122 -11.22 -1.44 -9.40
C TYR A 122 -10.55 -1.27 -8.04
N ALA A 123 -9.98 -2.35 -7.51
CA ALA A 123 -9.21 -2.34 -6.28
C ALA A 123 -7.98 -3.23 -6.40
N LEU A 124 -6.95 -2.93 -5.62
CA LEU A 124 -5.68 -3.63 -5.66
C LEU A 124 -5.20 -3.95 -4.23
N ILE A 125 -4.83 -5.19 -4.00
CA ILE A 125 -4.11 -5.63 -2.80
C ILE A 125 -2.73 -6.08 -3.23
N ILE A 126 -1.69 -5.64 -2.55
CA ILE A 126 -0.30 -6.00 -2.84
C ILE A 126 0.33 -6.53 -1.56
N GLY A 127 0.77 -7.78 -1.59
CA GLY A 127 1.54 -8.38 -0.51
C GLY A 127 3.01 -8.56 -0.90
N GLY A 128 3.92 -8.27 0.04
CA GLY A 128 5.34 -8.38 -0.18
C GLY A 128 6.16 -7.61 0.83
N HIS A 129 7.47 -7.53 0.59
CA HIS A 129 8.29 -6.59 1.35
C HIS A 129 7.99 -5.15 0.91
N GLY A 130 8.27 -4.19 1.79
CA GLY A 130 8.10 -2.77 1.51
C GLY A 130 9.18 -1.93 2.18
N THR A 131 9.57 -0.84 1.53
CA THR A 131 10.49 0.19 2.07
C THR A 131 10.01 1.60 1.78
N GLY A 132 8.72 1.75 1.43
CA GLY A 132 8.11 3.05 1.14
C GLY A 132 8.42 3.57 -0.26
N TRP A 133 8.64 4.86 -0.36
CA TRP A 133 8.76 5.61 -1.61
C TRP A 133 10.12 5.52 -2.32
N ASN A 134 11.13 4.99 -1.65
CA ASN A 134 12.51 4.97 -2.16
C ASN A 134 12.62 4.15 -3.44
N ASN A 135 13.41 4.61 -4.39
CA ASN A 135 13.66 3.85 -5.61
C ASN A 135 14.63 2.68 -5.37
N ILE A 136 14.49 1.65 -6.18
CA ILE A 136 15.35 0.46 -6.16
C ILE A 136 16.83 0.84 -6.23
N SER A 137 17.19 1.83 -7.08
CA SER A 137 18.58 2.28 -7.26
C SER A 137 19.19 2.95 -6.04
N ASP A 138 18.38 3.52 -5.14
CA ASP A 138 18.87 4.33 -4.02
C ASP A 138 19.63 3.51 -2.97
N TRP A 139 19.31 2.24 -2.90
CA TRP A 139 19.91 1.30 -1.94
C TRP A 139 21.15 0.59 -2.46
N THR A 140 21.44 0.61 -3.77
CA THR A 140 22.55 -0.15 -4.37
C THR A 140 23.90 0.21 -3.77
N ASP A 141 24.10 1.49 -3.44
CA ASP A 141 25.36 2.02 -2.92
C ASP A 141 25.31 2.39 -1.42
N TYR A 142 24.31 1.87 -0.68
CA TYR A 142 24.22 2.18 0.73
C TYR A 142 25.39 1.50 1.50
N PRO A 143 26.30 2.29 2.13
CA PRO A 143 27.48 1.75 2.77
C PRO A 143 27.08 0.92 3.99
N ASN A 144 27.35 -0.32 4.04
CA ASN A 144 27.13 -1.32 5.10
C ASN A 144 26.17 -2.47 4.77
N GLN A 145 25.67 -2.61 3.55
CA GLN A 145 24.89 -3.78 3.15
C GLN A 145 25.71 -5.09 3.30
N ALA A 146 27.03 -5.06 3.07
CA ALA A 146 27.90 -6.24 3.19
C ALA A 146 28.04 -6.79 4.61
N LYS A 147 27.79 -5.99 5.65
CA LYS A 147 27.94 -6.39 7.07
C LYS A 147 26.63 -6.86 7.72
N ARG A 148 25.48 -6.57 7.11
CA ARG A 148 24.16 -6.97 7.60
C ARG A 148 23.64 -8.15 6.78
N LYS A 149 24.19 -9.34 6.99
CA LYS A 149 23.80 -10.59 6.29
C LYS A 149 22.33 -11.01 6.50
N ALA A 150 21.57 -10.35 7.34
CA ALA A 150 20.19 -10.67 7.67
C ALA A 150 19.22 -9.48 7.60
N ALA A 151 19.67 -8.24 7.45
CA ALA A 151 18.77 -7.08 7.42
C ALA A 151 18.38 -6.78 5.99
N LEU A 152 17.15 -7.08 5.69
CA LEU A 152 16.27 -6.60 4.61
C LEU A 152 16.98 -5.78 3.51
N LYS A 153 17.27 -6.44 2.39
CA LYS A 153 17.67 -5.80 1.13
C LYS A 153 16.43 -5.37 0.32
N THR A 154 15.38 -4.90 0.99
CA THR A 154 14.11 -4.57 0.34
C THR A 154 14.01 -3.10 -0.01
N ARG A 155 13.38 -2.81 -1.13
CA ARG A 155 13.38 -1.53 -1.80
C ARG A 155 12.09 -1.36 -2.56
N SER A 156 11.33 -0.29 -2.29
CA SER A 156 10.00 -0.11 -2.86
C SER A 156 9.03 -1.16 -2.33
N PHE A 157 8.51 -2.06 -3.14
CA PHE A 157 7.76 -3.23 -2.67
C PHE A 157 8.05 -4.45 -3.55
N GLY A 158 7.75 -5.65 -3.05
CA GLY A 158 7.97 -6.93 -3.74
C GLY A 158 9.10 -7.73 -3.13
N GLY A 159 10.17 -7.99 -3.88
CA GLY A 159 11.23 -8.90 -3.49
C GLY A 159 12.35 -8.32 -2.66
N LEU A 160 13.16 -9.21 -2.08
CA LEU A 160 14.36 -8.87 -1.30
C LEU A 160 15.52 -8.36 -2.17
N ASP A 161 15.58 -8.76 -3.42
CA ASP A 161 16.58 -8.28 -4.38
C ASP A 161 15.98 -7.24 -5.30
N ASN A 162 16.84 -6.35 -5.81
CA ASN A 162 16.47 -5.31 -6.76
C ASN A 162 15.78 -5.86 -8.02
N THR A 163 16.14 -7.05 -8.43
CA THR A 163 15.58 -7.73 -9.61
C THR A 163 14.08 -8.02 -9.46
N TYR A 164 13.60 -8.18 -8.22
CA TYR A 164 12.22 -8.56 -7.91
C TYR A 164 11.42 -7.43 -7.24
N ALA A 165 12.06 -6.28 -7.03
CA ALA A 165 11.41 -5.12 -6.43
C ALA A 165 10.70 -4.27 -7.49
N ILE A 166 9.64 -3.57 -7.09
CA ILE A 166 8.79 -2.74 -7.93
C ILE A 166 8.81 -1.31 -7.39
N ASN A 167 9.05 -0.32 -8.24
CA ASN A 167 8.92 1.09 -7.86
C ASN A 167 7.45 1.52 -7.78
N VAL A 168 7.12 2.34 -6.79
CA VAL A 168 5.77 2.91 -6.65
C VAL A 168 5.35 3.70 -7.90
N SER A 169 6.29 4.44 -8.50
CA SER A 169 6.05 5.18 -9.74
C SER A 169 5.71 4.29 -10.94
N SER A 170 6.32 3.10 -11.04
CA SER A 170 5.98 2.12 -12.09
C SER A 170 4.55 1.61 -11.93
N LEU A 171 4.12 1.35 -10.70
CA LEU A 171 2.75 0.95 -10.40
C LEU A 171 1.75 2.07 -10.74
N ALA A 172 2.03 3.31 -10.30
CA ALA A 172 1.18 4.46 -10.59
C ALA A 172 0.98 4.61 -12.11
N GLN A 173 2.07 4.62 -12.86
CA GLN A 173 2.03 4.76 -14.31
C GLN A 173 1.30 3.62 -15.01
N ALA A 174 1.47 2.38 -14.55
CA ALA A 174 0.77 1.23 -15.11
C ALA A 174 -0.76 1.32 -14.95
N ILE A 175 -1.22 1.76 -13.78
CA ILE A 175 -2.65 1.98 -13.50
C ILE A 175 -3.19 3.11 -14.38
N GLU A 176 -2.48 4.25 -14.44
CA GLU A 176 -2.87 5.42 -15.24
C GLU A 176 -2.89 5.09 -16.75
N THR A 177 -1.92 4.32 -17.26
CA THR A 177 -1.85 3.88 -18.67
C THR A 177 -3.06 3.04 -19.05
N ASN A 178 -3.60 2.25 -18.13
CA ASN A 178 -4.83 1.49 -18.36
C ASN A 178 -6.11 2.36 -18.30
N GLY A 179 -5.99 3.65 -18.02
CA GLY A 179 -7.13 4.57 -17.94
C GLY A 179 -8.12 4.23 -16.84
N ILE A 180 -7.65 3.62 -15.75
CA ILE A 180 -8.45 3.30 -14.56
C ILE A 180 -7.91 4.04 -13.34
N LYS A 181 -8.75 4.14 -12.31
CA LYS A 181 -8.36 4.62 -11.00
C LYS A 181 -8.86 3.64 -9.96
N MET A 182 -7.98 3.18 -9.10
CA MET A 182 -8.34 2.23 -8.06
C MET A 182 -9.22 2.92 -7.01
N GLN A 183 -10.25 2.23 -6.53
CA GLN A 183 -11.00 2.65 -5.34
C GLN A 183 -10.11 2.68 -4.11
N TYR A 184 -9.27 1.65 -3.99
CA TYR A 184 -8.20 1.60 -3.02
C TYR A 184 -7.02 0.77 -3.53
N ILE A 185 -5.83 1.09 -3.03
CA ILE A 185 -4.66 0.22 -3.03
C ILE A 185 -4.36 -0.11 -1.58
N LEU A 186 -4.31 -1.40 -1.24
CA LEU A 186 -3.89 -1.89 0.06
C LEU A 186 -2.51 -2.51 -0.08
N PHE A 187 -1.53 -1.99 0.65
CA PHE A 187 -0.23 -2.61 0.80
C PHE A 187 -0.16 -3.43 2.09
N ASP A 188 -0.08 -4.72 1.94
CA ASP A 188 0.36 -5.66 2.97
C ASP A 188 1.89 -5.76 2.90
N ALA A 189 2.54 -4.63 3.19
CA ALA A 189 3.97 -4.38 3.05
C ALA A 189 4.41 -3.24 3.98
N CYS A 190 5.67 -3.29 4.44
CA CYS A 190 6.23 -2.33 5.39
C CYS A 190 6.38 -0.93 4.82
N TYR A 191 6.20 0.12 5.66
CA TYR A 191 6.55 1.52 5.38
C TYR A 191 5.83 2.20 4.21
N MET A 192 4.69 1.68 3.75
CA MET A 192 4.00 2.23 2.58
C MET A 192 3.09 3.43 2.90
N SER A 193 2.80 3.71 4.20
CA SER A 193 2.01 4.89 4.59
C SER A 193 2.90 6.10 4.85
N ASN A 194 3.40 6.71 3.77
CA ASN A 194 4.16 7.95 3.79
C ASN A 194 3.62 8.95 2.75
N VAL A 195 3.87 10.23 2.96
CA VAL A 195 3.37 11.31 2.08
C VAL A 195 3.87 11.17 0.65
N GLU A 196 5.10 10.71 0.48
CA GLU A 196 5.74 10.54 -0.81
C GLU A 196 5.04 9.45 -1.63
N THR A 197 4.76 8.29 -1.02
CA THR A 197 3.99 7.19 -1.66
C THR A 197 2.55 7.62 -1.95
N ALA A 198 1.88 8.24 -0.97
CA ALA A 198 0.50 8.68 -1.14
C ALA A 198 0.35 9.75 -2.24
N TYR A 199 1.33 10.66 -2.35
CA TYR A 199 1.34 11.68 -3.38
C TYR A 199 1.67 11.11 -4.77
N GLU A 200 2.57 10.13 -4.85
CA GLU A 200 2.89 9.44 -6.10
C GLU A 200 1.66 8.69 -6.65
N LEU A 201 0.86 8.09 -5.77
CA LEU A 201 -0.32 7.29 -6.14
C LEU A 201 -1.63 8.10 -6.25
N LYS A 202 -1.64 9.41 -5.98
CA LYS A 202 -2.89 10.20 -5.87
C LYS A 202 -3.77 10.20 -7.12
N ASP A 203 -3.18 10.04 -8.29
CA ASP A 203 -3.89 9.98 -9.56
C ASP A 203 -4.28 8.54 -9.92
N ALA A 204 -3.58 7.54 -9.39
CA ALA A 204 -3.83 6.12 -9.61
C ALA A 204 -4.85 5.50 -8.63
N THR A 205 -5.06 6.09 -7.44
CA THR A 205 -6.01 5.56 -6.45
C THR A 205 -6.77 6.65 -5.69
N ASN A 206 -7.98 6.31 -5.22
CA ASN A 206 -8.72 7.18 -4.31
C ASN A 206 -8.23 7.05 -2.86
N PHE A 207 -7.92 5.82 -2.43
CA PHE A 207 -7.46 5.53 -1.07
C PHE A 207 -6.22 4.65 -1.07
N LEU A 208 -5.30 4.97 -0.17
CA LEU A 208 -4.15 4.14 0.17
C LEU A 208 -4.38 3.56 1.58
N LEU A 209 -4.36 2.22 1.70
CA LEU A 209 -4.35 1.51 2.98
C LEU A 209 -2.95 0.94 3.16
N ALA A 210 -2.25 1.38 4.19
CA ALA A 210 -0.86 0.98 4.39
C ALA A 210 -0.39 1.21 5.82
N SER A 211 0.70 0.55 6.19
CA SER A 211 1.38 0.77 7.46
C SER A 211 2.50 1.80 7.33
N PRO A 212 2.65 2.74 8.27
CA PRO A 212 3.83 3.59 8.37
C PRO A 212 5.05 2.86 8.95
N ASN A 213 4.84 1.69 9.57
CA ASN A 213 5.87 0.84 10.18
C ASN A 213 6.03 -0.48 9.43
N GLU A 214 6.85 -1.37 9.99
CA GLU A 214 6.93 -2.76 9.54
C GLU A 214 5.64 -3.53 9.84
N ILE A 215 5.23 -4.38 8.90
CA ILE A 215 4.13 -5.33 9.06
C ILE A 215 4.74 -6.70 9.42
N MET A 216 4.10 -7.41 10.34
CA MET A 216 4.49 -8.79 10.67
C MET A 216 4.34 -9.71 9.46
N ALA A 217 5.23 -10.67 9.28
CA ALA A 217 5.27 -11.55 8.09
C ALA A 217 3.93 -12.25 7.78
N LYS A 218 3.12 -12.52 8.81
CA LYS A 218 1.78 -13.10 8.63
C LYS A 218 0.80 -12.18 7.88
N GLY A 219 1.13 -10.90 7.73
CA GLY A 219 0.32 -9.93 6.99
C GLY A 219 -0.99 -9.55 7.69
N LEU A 220 -1.97 -9.13 6.90
CA LEU A 220 -3.28 -8.75 7.39
C LEU A 220 -4.18 -9.98 7.65
N PRO A 221 -5.11 -9.93 8.63
CA PRO A 221 -6.05 -11.01 8.92
C PRO A 221 -7.19 -11.04 7.89
N TYR A 222 -6.92 -11.54 6.70
CA TYR A 222 -7.85 -11.45 5.56
C TYR A 222 -9.20 -12.11 5.82
N GLU A 223 -9.27 -13.17 6.60
CA GLU A 223 -10.55 -13.80 6.95
C GLU A 223 -11.47 -12.84 7.72
N ASP A 224 -10.89 -11.99 8.57
CA ASP A 224 -11.64 -11.04 9.39
C ASP A 224 -12.01 -9.75 8.63
N ILE A 225 -11.15 -9.30 7.70
CA ILE A 225 -11.33 -8.02 7.00
C ILE A 225 -11.98 -8.15 5.61
N TRP A 226 -12.08 -9.36 5.07
CA TRP A 226 -12.54 -9.59 3.70
C TRP A 226 -13.90 -8.95 3.38
N SER A 227 -14.86 -9.08 4.28
CA SER A 227 -16.20 -8.53 4.07
C SER A 227 -16.22 -6.99 4.01
N TYR A 228 -15.22 -6.33 4.56
CA TYR A 228 -15.05 -4.87 4.51
C TYR A 228 -14.26 -4.41 3.28
N LEU A 229 -13.42 -5.28 2.71
CA LEU A 229 -12.65 -5.05 1.49
C LEU A 229 -13.45 -5.38 0.22
N ASN A 230 -14.09 -6.55 0.20
CA ASN A 230 -14.80 -7.08 -0.95
C ASN A 230 -16.20 -6.48 -1.09
N THR A 231 -16.25 -5.16 -1.29
CA THR A 231 -17.48 -4.36 -1.45
C THR A 231 -17.22 -3.08 -2.24
N THR A 232 -18.22 -2.57 -2.92
CA THR A 232 -18.14 -1.30 -3.65
C THR A 232 -17.96 -0.07 -2.76
N THR A 233 -18.25 -0.20 -1.48
CA THR A 233 -18.06 0.83 -0.45
C THR A 233 -17.25 0.27 0.72
N PRO A 234 -15.93 0.13 0.57
CA PRO A 234 -15.08 -0.43 1.62
C PRO A 234 -15.18 0.33 2.95
N ASN A 235 -15.19 -0.43 4.05
CA ASN A 235 -15.21 0.17 5.39
C ASN A 235 -13.78 0.20 5.96
N TYR A 236 -13.06 1.25 5.64
CA TYR A 236 -11.65 1.39 6.04
C TYR A 236 -11.46 1.41 7.56
N ALA A 237 -12.38 2.04 8.31
CA ALA A 237 -12.29 2.06 9.77
C ALA A 237 -12.41 0.64 10.37
N SER A 238 -13.34 -0.18 9.85
CA SER A 238 -13.48 -1.56 10.29
C SER A 238 -12.28 -2.43 9.91
N ILE A 239 -11.69 -2.23 8.73
CA ILE A 239 -10.46 -2.93 8.30
C ILE A 239 -9.33 -2.65 9.30
N ILE A 240 -9.10 -1.38 9.62
CA ILE A 240 -8.04 -0.95 10.52
C ILE A 240 -8.29 -1.44 11.95
N SER A 241 -9.52 -1.33 12.43
CA SER A 241 -9.88 -1.80 13.76
C SER A 241 -9.76 -3.32 13.90
N SER A 242 -10.12 -4.09 12.87
CA SER A 242 -9.96 -5.55 12.87
C SER A 242 -8.47 -5.94 12.87
N TYR A 243 -7.64 -5.27 12.06
CA TYR A 243 -6.20 -5.48 12.05
C TYR A 243 -5.57 -5.20 13.41
N TYR A 244 -5.88 -4.04 14.00
CA TYR A 244 -5.42 -3.68 15.35
C TYR A 244 -5.85 -4.73 16.39
N SER A 245 -7.13 -5.11 16.41
CA SER A 245 -7.69 -6.06 17.39
C SER A 245 -7.04 -7.44 17.26
N HIS A 246 -6.79 -7.89 16.02
CA HIS A 246 -6.12 -9.17 15.76
C HIS A 246 -4.73 -9.19 16.43
N TYR A 247 -3.88 -8.24 16.11
CA TYR A 247 -2.51 -8.23 16.64
C TYR A 247 -2.43 -7.88 18.11
N ASN A 248 -3.26 -6.96 18.59
CA ASN A 248 -3.28 -6.55 19.99
C ASN A 248 -3.66 -7.72 20.95
N SER A 249 -4.28 -8.78 20.43
CA SER A 249 -4.64 -9.99 21.18
C SER A 249 -3.57 -11.09 21.12
N THR A 250 -2.49 -10.90 20.37
CA THR A 250 -1.41 -11.89 20.19
C THR A 250 -0.26 -11.67 21.17
N SER A 251 0.67 -12.63 21.23
CA SER A 251 1.93 -12.48 21.97
C SER A 251 2.94 -11.52 21.32
N THR A 252 2.67 -11.09 20.10
CA THR A 252 3.44 -10.10 19.35
C THR A 252 2.51 -8.96 18.92
N PRO A 253 2.13 -8.06 19.88
CA PRO A 253 1.09 -7.06 19.66
C PRO A 253 1.63 -5.85 18.90
N TYR A 254 2.12 -6.08 17.69
CA TYR A 254 2.76 -5.07 16.85
C TYR A 254 1.92 -4.85 15.59
N ALA A 255 1.22 -3.73 15.54
CA ALA A 255 0.39 -3.36 14.41
C ALA A 255 0.25 -1.85 14.27
N SER A 256 0.34 -1.36 13.05
CA SER A 256 -0.07 -0.02 12.66
C SER A 256 -0.66 -0.06 11.26
N LEU A 257 -1.76 0.64 11.04
CA LEU A 257 -2.39 0.74 9.74
C LEU A 257 -3.15 2.06 9.62
N ALA A 258 -3.12 2.65 8.43
CA ALA A 258 -3.85 3.88 8.13
C ALA A 258 -4.56 3.79 6.78
N ALA A 259 -5.65 4.54 6.63
CA ALA A 259 -6.38 4.76 5.39
C ALA A 259 -6.26 6.23 4.99
N ILE A 260 -5.57 6.49 3.89
CA ILE A 260 -5.24 7.80 3.38
C ILE A 260 -6.15 8.11 2.18
N ASP A 261 -6.88 9.22 2.22
CA ASP A 261 -7.63 9.74 1.09
C ASP A 261 -6.68 10.48 0.15
N CYS A 262 -6.22 9.81 -0.89
CA CYS A 262 -5.24 10.33 -1.84
C CYS A 262 -5.76 11.56 -2.62
N ARG A 263 -7.08 11.75 -2.71
CA ARG A 263 -7.71 12.92 -3.32
C ARG A 263 -7.46 14.22 -2.53
N GLN A 264 -7.00 14.11 -1.28
CA GLN A 264 -6.68 15.25 -0.40
C GLN A 264 -5.20 15.64 -0.46
N MET A 265 -4.36 14.88 -1.17
CA MET A 265 -2.91 15.05 -1.11
C MET A 265 -2.43 16.38 -1.69
N ASP A 266 -3.07 16.93 -2.72
CA ASP A 266 -2.71 18.25 -3.26
C ASP A 266 -2.98 19.38 -2.25
N LYS A 267 -4.07 19.28 -1.48
CA LYS A 267 -4.38 20.25 -0.42
C LYS A 267 -3.40 20.14 0.74
N LEU A 268 -3.05 18.91 1.11
CA LEU A 268 -2.03 18.68 2.14
C LEU A 268 -0.67 19.24 1.69
N ALA A 269 -0.27 19.00 0.45
CA ALA A 269 0.97 19.51 -0.12
C ALA A 269 1.01 21.05 -0.14
N ALA A 270 -0.10 21.71 -0.45
CA ALA A 270 -0.18 23.17 -0.44
C ALA A 270 0.08 23.76 0.96
N ILE A 271 -0.47 23.14 2.02
CA ILE A 271 -0.22 23.56 3.41
C ILE A 271 1.24 23.26 3.80
N MET A 272 1.78 22.10 3.41
CA MET A 272 3.17 21.77 3.69
C MET A 272 4.14 22.70 2.95
N LYS A 273 3.81 23.14 1.73
CA LYS A 273 4.58 24.17 1.02
C LYS A 273 4.65 25.48 1.81
N GLU A 274 3.53 25.92 2.36
CA GLU A 274 3.49 27.10 3.22
C GLU A 274 4.31 26.90 4.51
N LEU A 275 4.21 25.72 5.14
CA LEU A 275 4.99 25.38 6.32
C LEU A 275 6.50 25.38 6.01
N ASN A 276 6.92 24.71 4.95
CA ASN A 276 8.32 24.60 4.55
C ASN A 276 8.94 25.96 4.18
N SER A 277 8.15 26.89 3.62
CA SER A 277 8.62 28.25 3.29
C SER A 277 8.84 29.15 4.51
N LYS A 278 8.21 28.85 5.65
CA LYS A 278 8.20 29.70 6.84
C LYS A 278 8.93 29.13 8.04
N TYR A 279 9.04 27.82 8.13
CA TYR A 279 9.55 27.13 9.31
C TYR A 279 10.62 26.12 8.95
N THR A 280 11.67 26.07 9.77
CA THR A 280 12.74 25.07 9.67
C THR A 280 12.86 24.36 11.01
N ILE A 281 12.96 23.03 10.99
CA ILE A 281 13.17 22.25 12.21
C ILE A 281 14.65 22.33 12.62
N THR A 282 14.90 22.51 13.91
CA THR A 282 16.25 22.41 14.46
C THR A 282 16.60 20.95 14.76
N THR A 283 17.89 20.61 14.77
CA THR A 283 18.35 19.26 15.11
C THR A 283 17.84 18.80 16.48
N GLU A 284 17.82 19.70 17.45
CA GLU A 284 17.32 19.43 18.80
C GLU A 284 15.83 19.06 18.80
N ARG A 285 14.99 19.78 18.05
CA ARG A 285 13.56 19.48 17.93
C ARG A 285 13.33 18.20 17.14
N LEU A 286 14.10 17.99 16.07
CA LEU A 286 13.99 16.79 15.26
C LEU A 286 14.27 15.52 16.07
N ALA A 287 15.22 15.57 17.01
CA ALA A 287 15.53 14.47 17.91
C ALA A 287 14.35 14.06 18.82
N GLY A 288 13.36 14.95 18.99
CA GLY A 288 12.15 14.69 19.77
C GLY A 288 10.95 14.26 18.93
N VAL A 289 11.06 14.24 17.60
CA VAL A 289 9.97 13.81 16.71
C VAL A 289 9.83 12.29 16.74
N GLN A 290 8.60 11.81 16.82
CA GLN A 290 8.28 10.39 16.72
C GLN A 290 8.82 9.81 15.40
N THR A 291 9.61 8.76 15.51
CA THR A 291 10.14 7.99 14.37
C THR A 291 9.40 6.66 14.26
N GLU A 292 9.24 6.18 13.03
CA GLU A 292 8.42 5.01 12.73
C GLU A 292 9.26 3.86 12.17
N ASP A 293 10.58 3.98 12.21
CA ASP A 293 11.53 3.00 11.67
C ASP A 293 12.76 2.79 12.58
N GLY A 294 13.48 1.69 12.34
CA GLY A 294 14.73 1.37 13.05
C GLY A 294 15.99 1.75 12.27
N TYR A 295 15.92 2.55 11.23
CA TYR A 295 17.09 3.03 10.49
C TYR A 295 17.96 3.99 11.34
N THR A 296 19.21 4.11 11.00
CA THR A 296 20.15 5.05 11.65
C THR A 296 20.98 5.75 10.58
N PRO A 297 20.77 7.06 10.32
CA PRO A 297 19.68 7.91 10.84
C PRO A 297 18.28 7.43 10.43
N ASN A 298 17.24 7.87 11.16
CA ASN A 298 15.86 7.52 10.81
C ASN A 298 15.44 8.07 9.45
N LEU A 299 14.57 7.32 8.76
CA LEU A 299 14.05 7.65 7.44
C LEU A 299 12.63 8.23 7.53
N TYR A 300 11.78 7.69 8.41
CA TYR A 300 10.37 7.97 8.51
C TYR A 300 10.00 8.61 9.84
N TYR A 301 9.44 9.82 9.78
CA TYR A 301 8.98 10.61 10.92
C TYR A 301 7.46 10.74 10.86
N ASP A 302 6.77 10.63 12.01
CA ASP A 302 5.33 10.92 12.06
C ASP A 302 5.04 12.34 11.59
N LEU A 303 4.16 12.48 10.60
CA LEU A 303 3.86 13.76 9.95
C LEU A 303 3.24 14.77 10.93
N GLY A 304 2.30 14.33 11.77
CA GLY A 304 1.64 15.20 12.72
C GLY A 304 2.61 15.75 13.76
N ASN A 305 3.40 14.87 14.35
CA ASN A 305 4.40 15.23 15.35
C ASN A 305 5.55 16.08 14.75
N TYR A 306 5.95 15.81 13.49
CA TYR A 306 6.90 16.64 12.76
C TYR A 306 6.39 18.08 12.62
N VAL A 307 5.16 18.28 12.16
CA VAL A 307 4.59 19.63 12.00
C VAL A 307 4.42 20.34 13.35
N ASP A 308 4.00 19.64 14.38
CA ASP A 308 3.93 20.20 15.74
C ASP A 308 5.31 20.67 16.24
N SER A 309 6.37 19.95 15.86
CA SER A 309 7.76 20.26 16.23
C SER A 309 8.35 21.44 15.44
N LEU A 310 7.76 21.81 14.31
CA LEU A 310 8.09 23.07 13.61
C LEU A 310 7.67 24.31 14.40
N LYS A 311 6.73 24.17 15.34
CA LYS A 311 6.14 25.28 16.14
C LYS A 311 5.48 26.35 15.27
N PRO A 312 4.61 25.99 14.33
CA PRO A 312 3.91 26.97 13.50
C PRO A 312 2.97 27.85 14.36
N ASN A 313 2.57 29.00 13.82
CA ASN A 313 1.53 29.80 14.46
C ASN A 313 0.18 29.04 14.49
N ALA A 314 -0.74 29.46 15.37
CA ALA A 314 -2.01 28.77 15.57
C ALA A 314 -2.83 28.62 14.30
N SER A 315 -2.88 29.65 13.44
CA SER A 315 -3.71 29.62 12.22
C SER A 315 -3.28 28.51 11.26
N ILE A 316 -1.99 28.41 10.95
CA ILE A 316 -1.50 27.37 10.00
C ILE A 316 -1.51 25.99 10.67
N LYS A 317 -1.30 25.91 11.99
CA LYS A 317 -1.44 24.67 12.76
C LYS A 317 -2.86 24.11 12.66
N ASP A 318 -3.88 24.93 12.85
CA ASP A 318 -5.28 24.54 12.76
C ASP A 318 -5.69 24.12 11.33
N GLN A 319 -5.16 24.83 10.33
CA GLN A 319 -5.36 24.46 8.91
C GLN A 319 -4.74 23.08 8.63
N PHE A 320 -3.50 22.86 9.08
CA PHE A 320 -2.84 21.57 8.93
C PHE A 320 -3.60 20.44 9.63
N ALA A 321 -4.01 20.63 10.88
CA ALA A 321 -4.74 19.62 11.65
C ALA A 321 -6.08 19.27 10.97
N THR A 322 -6.79 20.27 10.44
CA THR A 322 -8.03 20.08 9.69
C THR A 322 -7.78 19.27 8.41
N GLN A 323 -6.73 19.62 7.67
CA GLN A 323 -6.40 18.91 6.42
C GLN A 323 -5.86 17.50 6.69
N LEU A 324 -5.04 17.31 7.73
CA LEU A 324 -4.56 15.99 8.11
C LEU A 324 -5.73 15.05 8.44
N LYS A 325 -6.72 15.53 9.22
CA LYS A 325 -7.95 14.78 9.50
C LYS A 325 -8.80 14.50 8.24
N ALA A 326 -8.77 15.40 7.26
CA ALA A 326 -9.44 15.18 5.98
C ALA A 326 -8.71 14.12 5.13
N THR A 327 -7.39 14.03 5.26
CA THR A 327 -6.51 13.12 4.52
C THR A 327 -6.48 11.73 5.15
N VAL A 328 -6.26 11.64 6.47
CA VAL A 328 -6.23 10.36 7.20
C VAL A 328 -7.63 10.05 7.71
N LYS A 329 -8.31 9.12 7.05
CA LYS A 329 -9.71 8.77 7.35
C LYS A 329 -9.85 7.87 8.55
N ALA A 330 -8.89 6.98 8.77
CA ALA A 330 -8.77 6.13 9.92
C ALA A 330 -7.32 5.73 10.10
N ALA A 331 -6.87 5.61 11.33
CA ALA A 331 -5.53 5.11 11.66
C ALA A 331 -5.53 4.55 13.08
N GLN A 332 -4.83 3.44 13.28
CA GLN A 332 -4.58 2.86 14.60
C GLN A 332 -3.19 2.25 14.66
N SER A 333 -2.58 2.33 15.83
CA SER A 333 -1.33 1.66 16.17
C SER A 333 -1.44 1.03 17.56
N THR A 334 -0.74 -0.08 17.76
CA THR A 334 -0.45 -0.59 19.11
C THR A 334 0.51 0.35 19.83
N ALA A 335 0.65 0.22 21.14
CA ALA A 335 1.53 1.07 21.94
C ALA A 335 3.01 0.94 21.55
N GLU A 336 3.36 -0.19 20.99
CA GLU A 336 4.69 -0.48 20.46
C GLU A 336 4.56 -1.13 19.08
N VAL A 337 5.54 -0.87 18.19
CA VAL A 337 5.72 -1.57 16.93
C VAL A 337 7.11 -2.19 16.90
N TYR A 338 7.27 -3.27 16.15
CA TYR A 338 8.56 -3.95 16.04
C TYR A 338 9.31 -3.49 14.80
N SER A 339 10.61 -3.25 14.95
CA SER A 339 11.51 -3.06 13.82
C SER A 339 12.51 -4.20 13.73
N ASN A 340 12.46 -4.93 12.63
CA ASN A 340 13.43 -5.98 12.30
C ASN A 340 14.77 -5.39 11.84
N ILE A 341 14.83 -4.13 11.46
CA ILE A 341 16.05 -3.45 11.00
C ILE A 341 17.11 -3.43 12.11
N ASN A 342 16.70 -3.13 13.32
CA ASN A 342 17.59 -3.07 14.50
C ASN A 342 17.17 -4.05 15.60
N ALA A 343 16.23 -4.96 15.33
CA ALA A 343 15.71 -5.98 16.23
C ALA A 343 15.23 -5.41 17.58
N THR A 344 14.49 -4.30 17.55
CA THR A 344 13.95 -3.62 18.73
C THR A 344 12.50 -3.22 18.56
N THR A 345 11.85 -2.85 19.66
CA THR A 345 10.54 -2.21 19.64
C THR A 345 10.67 -0.69 19.63
N ILE A 346 9.73 -0.03 18.99
CA ILE A 346 9.58 1.41 18.95
C ILE A 346 8.29 1.74 19.70
N THR A 347 8.38 2.53 20.78
CA THR A 347 7.20 3.03 21.47
C THR A 347 6.53 4.11 20.64
N VAL A 348 5.26 3.94 20.35
CA VAL A 348 4.44 4.90 19.59
C VAL A 348 3.74 5.84 20.57
N LYS A 349 4.22 7.08 20.65
CA LYS A 349 3.65 8.14 21.51
C LYS A 349 2.73 9.07 20.74
N ASP A 350 3.09 9.36 19.50
CA ASP A 350 2.34 10.18 18.57
C ASP A 350 2.10 9.37 17.29
N PHE A 351 0.88 9.35 16.79
CA PHE A 351 0.51 8.56 15.64
C PHE A 351 -0.50 9.28 14.76
N SER A 352 -0.03 9.88 13.69
CA SER A 352 -0.90 10.49 12.68
C SER A 352 -1.34 9.49 11.58
N GLY A 353 -0.72 8.32 11.52
CA GLY A 353 -0.95 7.30 10.50
C GLY A 353 -0.26 7.58 9.17
N LEU A 354 0.49 8.66 9.07
CA LEU A 354 1.20 9.08 7.85
C LEU A 354 2.60 9.59 8.22
N THR A 355 3.63 9.13 7.53
CA THR A 355 5.01 9.56 7.75
C THR A 355 5.51 10.50 6.66
N ILE A 356 6.65 11.14 6.94
CA ILE A 356 7.37 12.05 6.05
C ILE A 356 8.87 11.83 6.14
N SER A 357 9.58 11.94 5.01
CA SER A 357 11.03 11.81 4.96
C SER A 357 11.77 13.14 4.70
N ASP A 358 11.05 14.25 4.56
CA ASP A 358 11.67 15.58 4.31
C ASP A 358 12.77 15.94 5.32
N PRO A 359 12.58 15.74 6.66
CA PRO A 359 13.62 16.08 7.63
C PRO A 359 14.76 15.05 7.71
N SER A 360 14.63 13.90 7.04
CA SER A 360 15.58 12.80 7.17
C SER A 360 16.96 13.16 6.60
N SER A 361 18.00 12.82 7.39
CA SER A 361 19.40 12.83 6.99
C SER A 361 19.90 11.45 6.56
N HIS A 362 19.01 10.47 6.42
CA HIS A 362 19.35 9.13 5.94
C HIS A 362 19.94 9.23 4.51
N PRO A 363 21.06 8.54 4.20
CA PRO A 363 21.70 8.67 2.90
C PRO A 363 20.79 8.37 1.70
N VAL A 364 19.87 7.44 1.86
CA VAL A 364 18.88 7.12 0.82
C VAL A 364 17.95 8.31 0.57
N ALA A 365 17.42 8.94 1.63
CA ALA A 365 16.58 10.12 1.49
C ALA A 365 17.33 11.29 0.86
N LEU A 366 18.57 11.55 1.29
CA LEU A 366 19.38 12.65 0.77
C LEU A 366 19.67 12.55 -0.74
N ARG A 367 19.68 11.33 -1.30
CA ARG A 367 19.91 11.12 -2.74
C ARG A 367 18.73 11.51 -3.60
N THR A 368 17.51 11.16 -3.17
CA THR A 368 16.37 11.13 -4.08
C THR A 368 15.11 11.80 -3.59
N LYS A 369 14.99 12.21 -2.31
CA LYS A 369 13.78 12.89 -1.82
C LYS A 369 13.41 14.13 -2.65
N LYS A 370 14.41 14.87 -3.15
CA LYS A 370 14.21 16.05 -4.01
C LYS A 370 13.65 15.69 -5.39
N GLN A 371 13.72 14.42 -5.81
CA GLN A 371 13.18 13.95 -7.07
C GLN A 371 11.72 13.54 -6.97
N THR A 372 11.19 13.29 -5.78
CA THR A 372 9.81 12.87 -5.55
C THR A 372 8.82 13.95 -6.01
N LYS A 373 7.63 13.52 -6.46
CA LYS A 373 6.53 14.45 -6.78
C LYS A 373 6.13 15.26 -5.55
N TRP A 374 6.17 14.64 -4.35
CA TRP A 374 5.90 15.31 -3.08
C TRP A 374 6.84 16.48 -2.81
N TRP A 375 8.16 16.25 -2.88
CA TRP A 375 9.15 17.32 -2.65
C TRP A 375 8.94 18.49 -3.61
N LYS A 376 8.79 18.18 -4.91
CA LYS A 376 8.55 19.21 -5.95
C LYS A 376 7.29 20.03 -5.71
N ALA A 377 6.26 19.42 -5.10
CA ALA A 377 5.01 20.11 -4.78
C ALA A 377 5.09 20.95 -3.50
N THR A 378 5.99 20.60 -2.57
CA THR A 378 6.06 21.20 -1.22
C THR A 378 7.25 22.12 -1.00
N HIS A 379 8.21 22.18 -1.95
CA HIS A 379 9.39 23.06 -1.88
C HIS A 379 9.45 23.94 -3.13
N GLU A 380 9.85 25.20 -2.95
CA GLU A 380 9.99 26.15 -4.07
C GLU A 380 11.42 26.10 -4.62
N GLY A 381 11.54 25.84 -5.92
CA GLY A 381 12.75 26.20 -6.69
C GLY A 381 14.04 25.46 -6.32
N GLU A 382 13.98 24.35 -5.59
CA GLU A 382 15.15 23.51 -5.31
C GLU A 382 15.29 22.31 -6.26
#